data_1d8d8faa6c51c8fd23da5a7540579721
#
_entry.id   1d8d8faa6c51c8fd23da5a7540579721
#
_cell.length_a   1.000
_cell.length_b   1.000
_cell.length_c   1.000
_cell.angle_alpha   90.00
_cell.angle_beta   90.00
_cell.angle_gamma   90.00
#
_symmetry.space_group_name_H-M   'P 1'
#
loop_
_entity.id
_entity.type
_entity.pdbx_description
1 polymer ?
#
loop_
_entity_poly.entity_id
_entity_poly.type
_entity_poly.pdbx_seq_one_letter_code
_entity_poly.pdbx_strand_id
1 'polypeptide(L)'
;MPNSPLTETIRPKRQIRSFVRREGRITPAQREALAKLWTRYGIEDNNALLDCALLFGPGKPLTVEIGFGDGQCLRQLANANQDMAYIGIESHRPGAGRLLMSLQEDALTNVKV
;
A
#
# COMPACT_ATOMS: atom_id res chain seq x y z
N MET A 1 -31.98 -9.23 14.13
CA MET A 1 -31.27 -9.39 14.01
C MET A 1 -30.62 -9.38 13.77
N PRO A 2 -30.85 -9.34 13.95
CA PRO A 2 -29.99 -9.33 13.85
C PRO A 2 -29.31 -9.43 13.36
N ASN A 3 -29.19 -9.04 13.24
CA ASN A 3 -28.33 -9.23 12.82
C ASN A 3 -27.54 -9.55 12.69
N SER A 4 -27.52 -8.99 13.07
CA SER A 4 -26.51 -9.70 13.51
C SER A 4 -25.99 -10.73 12.69
N PRO A 5 -26.58 -11.17 11.95
CA PRO A 5 -26.01 -12.19 11.17
C PRO A 5 -24.77 -11.77 10.53
N LEU A 6 -24.61 -10.58 10.20
CA LEU A 6 -23.41 -10.22 9.57
C LEU A 6 -22.29 -10.37 10.48
N THR A 7 -22.50 -10.12 11.70
CA THR A 7 -21.39 -10.18 12.56
C THR A 7 -20.87 -11.55 12.64
N GLU A 8 -21.66 -12.53 12.85
CA GLU A 8 -21.06 -13.78 13.02
C GLU A 8 -20.66 -14.33 11.76
N THR A 9 -21.23 -13.95 10.72
CA THR A 9 -20.76 -14.47 9.50
C THR A 9 -19.40 -14.09 9.27
N ILE A 10 -18.90 -13.13 9.93
CA ILE A 10 -17.59 -12.78 9.72
C ILE A 10 -16.71 -13.63 10.48
N ARG A 11 -16.34 -14.67 10.03
CA ARG A 11 -15.42 -15.48 10.65
C ARG A 11 -14.36 -15.74 9.76
N PRO A 12 -13.63 -14.87 9.33
CA PRO A 12 -12.63 -15.03 8.33
C PRO A 12 -11.30 -15.40 8.84
N LYS A 13 -11.24 -15.85 10.01
CA LYS A 13 -9.98 -16.09 10.58
C LYS A 13 -9.08 -16.96 9.79
N ARG A 14 -9.57 -17.94 9.17
CA ARG A 14 -8.69 -18.84 8.52
C ARG A 14 -7.93 -18.22 7.41
N GLN A 15 -8.62 -17.47 6.61
CA GLN A 15 -7.96 -16.88 5.48
C GLN A 15 -6.89 -15.93 5.90
N ILE A 16 -7.16 -15.21 6.93
CA ILE A 16 -6.20 -14.25 7.37
C ILE A 16 -4.91 -14.90 7.76
N ARG A 17 -5.01 -16.03 8.42
CA ARG A 17 -3.80 -16.70 8.81
C ARG A 17 -3.01 -17.18 7.64
N SER A 18 -3.68 -17.65 6.59
CA SER A 18 -2.96 -18.08 5.43
C SER A 18 -2.16 -16.98 4.82
N PHE A 19 -2.73 -15.82 4.71
CA PHE A 19 -2.00 -14.72 4.14
C PHE A 19 -0.81 -14.36 4.97
N VAL A 20 -0.96 -14.30 6.24
CA VAL A 20 0.14 -13.95 7.09
C VAL A 20 1.29 -14.90 6.90
N ARG A 21 0.98 -16.18 6.81
CA ARG A 21 2.02 -17.13 6.68
C ARG A 21 2.69 -17.10 5.36
N ARG A 22 2.08 -16.54 4.37
CA ARG A 22 2.68 -16.51 3.08
C ARG A 22 3.51 -15.30 2.82
N GLU A 23 3.81 -14.55 3.85
CA GLU A 23 4.67 -13.40 3.67
C GLU A 23 5.98 -13.82 3.05
N GLY A 24 6.48 -15.00 3.43
CA GLY A 24 7.64 -15.53 2.80
C GLY A 24 8.89 -14.75 3.10
N ARG A 25 9.84 -14.83 2.19
CA ARG A 25 11.13 -14.23 2.40
C ARG A 25 11.20 -12.83 1.90
N ILE A 26 11.79 -11.97 2.66
CA ILE A 26 12.06 -10.62 2.24
C ILE A 26 13.54 -10.56 1.89
N THR A 27 13.86 -10.00 0.73
CA THR A 27 15.25 -9.89 0.32
C THR A 27 15.92 -8.75 1.06
N PRO A 28 17.25 -8.75 1.14
CA PRO A 28 17.95 -7.62 1.75
C PRO A 28 17.62 -6.28 1.09
N ALA A 29 17.49 -6.28 -0.23
CA ALA A 29 17.16 -5.03 -0.93
C ALA A 29 15.77 -4.55 -0.56
N GLN A 30 14.80 -5.45 -0.45
CA GLN A 30 13.44 -5.07 -0.05
C GLN A 30 13.42 -4.57 1.37
N ARG A 31 14.18 -5.21 2.27
CA ARG A 31 14.24 -4.78 3.65
C ARG A 31 14.87 -3.41 3.76
N GLU A 32 15.92 -3.18 3.00
CA GLU A 32 16.57 -1.88 3.01
C GLU A 32 15.64 -0.80 2.46
N ALA A 33 14.87 -1.12 1.43
CA ALA A 33 13.92 -0.17 0.86
C ALA A 33 12.87 0.22 1.90
N LEU A 34 12.34 -0.76 2.63
CA LEU A 34 11.37 -0.47 3.69
C LEU A 34 11.98 0.44 4.74
N ALA A 35 13.24 0.24 5.08
CA ALA A 35 13.87 1.04 6.11
C ALA A 35 14.21 2.44 5.63
N LYS A 36 14.69 2.58 4.41
CA LYS A 36 15.22 3.86 3.94
C LYS A 36 14.23 4.69 3.14
N LEU A 37 13.33 4.05 2.42
CA LEU A 37 12.40 4.79 1.57
C LEU A 37 11.06 5.06 2.23
N TRP A 38 10.84 4.52 3.41
CA TRP A 38 9.55 4.70 4.09
C TRP A 38 9.28 6.16 4.40
N THR A 39 10.29 6.91 4.83
CA THR A 39 10.06 8.33 5.13
C THR A 39 9.59 9.10 3.92
N ARG A 40 9.96 8.65 2.73
CA ARG A 40 9.59 9.37 1.52
C ARG A 40 8.24 8.94 0.99
N TYR A 41 7.94 7.65 1.02
CA TYR A 41 6.75 7.11 0.39
C TYR A 41 5.75 6.53 1.35
N GLY A 42 6.10 6.30 2.59
CA GLY A 42 5.22 5.62 3.53
C GLY A 42 4.24 6.55 4.20
N ILE A 43 3.11 5.98 4.62
CA ILE A 43 2.12 6.68 5.42
C ILE A 43 2.05 5.97 6.75
N GLU A 44 2.21 6.71 7.84
CA GLU A 44 2.14 6.12 9.15
C GLU A 44 0.70 5.87 9.55
N ASP A 45 0.46 4.73 10.17
CA ASP A 45 -0.86 4.38 10.64
C ASP A 45 -1.01 4.91 12.05
N ASN A 46 -1.52 6.12 12.19
CA ASN A 46 -1.63 6.77 13.49
C ASN A 46 -3.06 7.15 13.85
N ASN A 47 -4.03 6.49 13.21
CA ASN A 47 -5.45 6.71 13.48
C ASN A 47 -5.93 8.12 13.18
N ALA A 48 -5.17 8.88 12.42
CA ALA A 48 -5.59 10.19 12.00
C ALA A 48 -6.14 10.13 10.60
N LEU A 49 -6.99 11.08 10.25
CA LEU A 49 -7.47 11.19 8.89
C LEU A 49 -6.32 11.65 8.01
N LEU A 50 -6.28 11.11 6.79
CA LEU A 50 -5.25 11.51 5.85
C LEU A 50 -5.60 12.84 5.22
N ASP A 51 -4.58 13.66 5.05
CA ASP A 51 -4.72 14.91 4.34
C ASP A 51 -4.07 14.75 2.98
N CYS A 52 -4.86 14.43 1.97
CA CYS A 52 -4.31 14.13 0.66
C CYS A 52 -3.67 15.35 0.00
N ALA A 53 -4.16 16.53 0.31
CA ALA A 53 -3.54 17.74 -0.23
C ALA A 53 -2.13 17.91 0.32
N LEU A 54 -1.93 17.53 1.58
CA LEU A 54 -0.62 17.61 2.19
C LEU A 54 0.31 16.53 1.62
N LEU A 55 -0.23 15.36 1.35
CA LEU A 55 0.58 14.25 0.86
C LEU A 55 0.96 14.41 -0.60
N PHE A 56 0.07 14.92 -1.43
CA PHE A 56 0.26 14.90 -2.88
C PHE A 56 0.13 16.26 -3.53
N GLY A 57 -0.27 17.27 -2.79
CA GLY A 57 -0.63 18.55 -3.37
C GLY A 57 -2.12 18.63 -3.64
N PRO A 58 -2.68 19.84 -3.74
CA PRO A 58 -4.12 20.00 -3.86
C PRO A 58 -4.64 19.61 -5.23
N GLY A 59 -5.90 19.20 -5.26
CA GLY A 59 -6.62 19.01 -6.50
C GLY A 59 -6.36 17.74 -7.26
N LYS A 60 -5.68 16.77 -6.67
CA LYS A 60 -5.41 15.53 -7.38
C LYS A 60 -6.46 14.49 -7.03
N PRO A 61 -7.08 13.86 -8.03
CA PRO A 61 -7.98 12.75 -7.75
C PRO A 61 -7.22 11.61 -7.10
N LEU A 62 -7.83 10.95 -6.14
CA LEU A 62 -7.19 9.90 -5.38
C LEU A 62 -7.76 8.54 -5.73
N THR A 63 -6.87 7.58 -5.94
CA THR A 63 -7.23 6.17 -6.10
C THR A 63 -6.50 5.38 -5.03
N VAL A 64 -7.22 4.48 -4.37
CA VAL A 64 -6.64 3.62 -3.35
C VAL A 64 -6.71 2.19 -3.84
N GLU A 65 -5.58 1.50 -3.80
CA GLU A 65 -5.55 0.08 -4.15
C GLU A 65 -5.19 -0.73 -2.92
N ILE A 66 -6.04 -1.69 -2.57
CA ILE A 66 -5.81 -2.56 -1.43
C ILE A 66 -5.34 -3.90 -1.95
N GLY A 67 -4.23 -4.39 -1.41
CA GLY A 67 -3.69 -5.67 -1.83
C GLY A 67 -2.92 -5.56 -3.12
N PHE A 68 -1.99 -4.61 -3.23
CA PHE A 68 -1.31 -4.39 -4.50
C PHE A 68 -0.23 -5.43 -4.83
N GLY A 69 0.09 -6.34 -3.92
CA GLY A 69 1.09 -7.36 -4.19
C GLY A 69 2.48 -6.77 -4.33
N ASP A 70 3.09 -6.93 -5.49
CA ASP A 70 4.40 -6.33 -5.74
C ASP A 70 4.29 -4.94 -6.36
N GLY A 71 3.06 -4.48 -6.59
CA GLY A 71 2.81 -3.10 -7.00
C GLY A 71 3.04 -2.79 -8.46
N GLN A 72 3.23 -3.78 -9.31
CA GLN A 72 3.54 -3.47 -10.72
C GLN A 72 2.38 -2.80 -11.43
N CYS A 73 1.15 -3.20 -11.12
CA CYS A 73 -0.02 -2.56 -11.70
C CYS A 73 -0.12 -1.12 -11.23
N LEU A 74 0.08 -0.90 -9.92
CA LEU A 74 0.03 0.44 -9.35
C LEU A 74 1.12 1.32 -9.94
N ARG A 75 2.31 0.75 -10.13
CA ARG A 75 3.43 1.46 -10.73
C ARG A 75 3.07 1.93 -12.14
N GLN A 76 2.46 1.05 -12.94
CA GLN A 76 2.10 1.39 -14.30
C GLN A 76 1.03 2.47 -14.33
N LEU A 77 0.03 2.36 -13.47
CA LEU A 77 -1.02 3.36 -13.43
C LEU A 77 -0.47 4.72 -13.04
N ALA A 78 0.41 4.75 -12.05
CA ALA A 78 0.96 6.01 -11.57
C ALA A 78 1.85 6.65 -12.62
N ASN A 79 2.62 5.85 -13.35
CA ASN A 79 3.45 6.39 -14.42
C ASN A 79 2.59 6.97 -15.54
N ALA A 80 1.48 6.34 -15.83
CA ALA A 80 0.62 6.79 -16.92
C ALA A 80 -0.25 7.99 -16.52
N ASN A 81 -0.45 8.20 -15.22
CA ASN A 81 -1.39 9.23 -14.74
C ASN A 81 -0.74 10.04 -13.62
N GLN A 82 0.27 10.81 -13.96
CA GLN A 82 1.04 11.48 -12.92
C GLN A 82 0.33 12.67 -12.29
N ASP A 83 -0.77 13.09 -12.85
CA ASP A 83 -1.60 14.13 -12.25
C ASP A 83 -2.65 13.55 -11.29
N MET A 84 -2.66 12.25 -11.09
CA MET A 84 -3.52 11.60 -10.12
C MET A 84 -2.69 11.14 -8.94
N ALA A 85 -3.34 10.94 -7.80
CA ALA A 85 -2.67 10.46 -6.60
C ALA A 85 -3.10 9.03 -6.31
N TYR A 86 -2.16 8.21 -5.85
CA TYR A 86 -2.41 6.80 -5.56
C TYR A 86 -1.91 6.45 -4.17
N ILE A 87 -2.73 5.69 -3.44
CA ILE A 87 -2.32 5.13 -2.16
C ILE A 87 -2.46 3.62 -2.27
N GLY A 88 -1.39 2.90 -1.96
CA GLY A 88 -1.41 1.45 -1.96
C GLY A 88 -1.38 0.92 -0.54
N ILE A 89 -2.14 -0.12 -0.28
CA ILE A 89 -2.19 -0.78 1.01
C ILE A 89 -1.86 -2.25 0.78
N GLU A 90 -0.85 -2.74 1.47
CA GLU A 90 -0.44 -4.14 1.31
C GLU A 90 0.19 -4.64 2.60
N SER A 91 -0.24 -5.81 3.06
CA SER A 91 0.32 -6.41 4.25
C SER A 91 1.54 -7.28 3.95
N HIS A 92 1.78 -7.61 2.68
CA HIS A 92 2.90 -8.44 2.27
C HIS A 92 4.15 -7.58 2.17
N ARG A 93 4.98 -7.60 3.20
CA ARG A 93 6.12 -6.71 3.29
C ARG A 93 7.11 -6.81 2.13
N PRO A 94 7.44 -8.01 1.62
CA PRO A 94 8.32 -8.07 0.45
C PRO A 94 7.75 -7.33 -0.75
N GLY A 95 6.44 -7.42 -0.97
CA GLY A 95 5.80 -6.70 -2.06
C GLY A 95 5.85 -5.20 -1.86
N ALA A 96 5.60 -4.75 -0.64
CA ALA A 96 5.68 -3.32 -0.34
C ALA A 96 7.09 -2.80 -0.57
N GLY A 97 8.10 -3.54 -0.13
CA GLY A 97 9.48 -3.14 -0.35
C GLY A 97 9.81 -3.07 -1.82
N ARG A 98 9.29 -4.01 -2.61
CA ARG A 98 9.52 -4.00 -4.05
C ARG A 98 8.89 -2.79 -4.70
N LEU A 99 7.68 -2.44 -4.27
CA LEU A 99 7.04 -1.25 -4.82
C LEU A 99 7.84 0.00 -4.49
N LEU A 100 8.33 0.13 -3.26
CA LEU A 100 9.13 1.30 -2.89
C LEU A 100 10.36 1.43 -3.79
N MET A 101 11.01 0.32 -4.09
CA MET A 101 12.15 0.34 -4.99
C MET A 101 11.74 0.82 -6.38
N SER A 102 10.57 0.38 -6.85
CA SER A 102 10.07 0.80 -8.16
C SER A 102 9.73 2.28 -8.19
N LEU A 103 9.15 2.79 -7.11
CA LEU A 103 8.79 4.20 -7.04
C LEU A 103 10.04 5.08 -7.10
N GLN A 104 11.11 4.65 -6.44
CA GLN A 104 12.36 5.38 -6.48
C GLN A 104 12.96 5.29 -7.88
N GLU A 105 12.95 4.11 -8.46
CA GLU A 105 13.53 3.91 -9.77
C GLU A 105 12.84 4.78 -10.82
N ASP A 106 11.53 4.90 -10.74
CA ASP A 106 10.76 5.69 -11.70
C ASP A 106 10.64 7.15 -11.26
N ALA A 107 11.18 7.51 -10.11
CA ALA A 107 11.11 8.86 -9.55
C ALA A 107 9.66 9.36 -9.46
N LEU A 108 8.76 8.48 -9.05
CA LEU A 108 7.34 8.85 -8.94
C LEU A 108 7.09 9.61 -7.66
N THR A 109 6.25 10.63 -7.74
CA THR A 109 5.89 11.43 -6.59
C THR A 109 4.40 11.35 -6.28
N ASN A 110 3.66 10.59 -7.05
CA ASN A 110 2.21 10.52 -6.92
C ASN A 110 1.72 9.21 -6.29
N VAL A 111 2.59 8.48 -5.58
CA VAL A 111 2.22 7.24 -4.92
C VAL A 111 2.71 7.27 -3.48
N LYS A 112 1.85 6.87 -2.55
CA LYS A 112 2.22 6.62 -1.16
C LYS A 112 1.74 5.24 -0.75
N VAL A 113 2.38 4.67 0.26
CA VAL A 113 2.12 3.29 0.65
C VAL A 113 1.78 3.17 2.12
#